data_4cd5305b01e3c20f80e40b2c1f7fba9d
#
_entry.id   4cd5305b01e3c20f80e40b2c1f7fba9d
#
_cell.length_a   1.000
_cell.length_b   1.000
_cell.length_c   1.000
_cell.angle_alpha   90.00
_cell.angle_beta   90.00
_cell.angle_gamma   90.00
#
_symmetry.space_group_name_H-M   'P 1'
#
loop_
_entity.id
_entity.type
_entity.pdbx_description
1 polymer ?
#
loop_
_entity_poly.entity_id
_entity_poly.type
_entity_poly.pdbx_seq_one_letter_code
_entity_poly.pdbx_strand_id
1 'polypeptide(L)'
;MKIAVIGSGISGMVSAWSLHHAGHEISVFEAGTYVGGHTNTVAVELAGKTYAVDTGFIVFNDWTYPNFIRLMEVLGVKSQPTTMSFSVHDPLSGLEYNGTSINTLFAQRRNFLRPSFYRMIRDILRFGREAPLLLNNDDTLLTIDEYVKKNNYSKEFIEHYLLPMGGAIWSAGTAAMRTFPARYFVQFFKNHGMLSVDARPQWRVISGGSASYIKPLTEPFKNRIYLNSPVQSIRRDHCGVTILVNNEAQRFEHVVIAAHGDQALRLLSDPTPSEQAVLSGFTYTRNEAILHTDMRLMPRRRLAWAAWNYRMGTDESALVPVTYDMNALQGIDAPERFLVTLNPNEPIASGRILRRISYQHPHYTSQAVAAQKRWHEINGVNRTYYCGAYWGYGFHEDGVVSALRVAKALGAEILTQSTRVAR
;
A
#
# COMPACT_ATOMS: atom_id res chain seq x y z
N MET A 1 30.29 -8.53 -4.00
CA MET A 1 30.03 -8.67 -2.55
C MET A 1 28.98 -9.74 -2.35
N LYS A 2 29.04 -10.45 -1.23
CA LYS A 2 28.02 -11.44 -0.80
C LYS A 2 26.99 -10.73 0.09
N ILE A 3 25.72 -10.63 -0.36
CA ILE A 3 24.69 -9.80 0.28
C ILE A 3 23.47 -10.65 0.61
N ALA A 4 23.01 -10.60 1.87
CA ALA A 4 21.73 -11.15 2.27
C ALA A 4 20.63 -10.12 2.06
N VAL A 5 19.47 -10.54 1.52
CA VAL A 5 18.24 -9.74 1.42
C VAL A 5 17.15 -10.43 2.24
N ILE A 6 16.60 -9.72 3.22
CA ILE A 6 15.61 -10.26 4.16
C ILE A 6 14.24 -9.73 3.80
N GLY A 7 13.37 -10.63 3.32
CA GLY A 7 12.02 -10.32 2.82
C GLY A 7 11.96 -10.24 1.30
N SER A 8 10.92 -10.84 0.72
CA SER A 8 10.67 -10.96 -0.72
C SER A 8 9.51 -10.10 -1.22
N GLY A 9 9.11 -9.06 -0.48
CA GLY A 9 8.21 -8.03 -0.98
C GLY A 9 8.85 -7.19 -2.09
N ILE A 10 8.10 -6.25 -2.67
CA ILE A 10 8.58 -5.41 -3.79
C ILE A 10 9.94 -4.78 -3.51
N SER A 11 10.17 -4.25 -2.29
CA SER A 11 11.45 -3.61 -1.94
C SER A 11 12.61 -4.60 -1.95
N GLY A 12 12.42 -5.79 -1.36
CA GLY A 12 13.44 -6.84 -1.33
C GLY A 12 13.77 -7.36 -2.72
N MET A 13 12.75 -7.61 -3.54
CA MET A 13 12.95 -8.14 -4.91
C MET A 13 13.62 -7.11 -5.83
N VAL A 14 13.25 -5.83 -5.76
CA VAL A 14 13.89 -4.77 -6.56
C VAL A 14 15.34 -4.55 -6.10
N SER A 15 15.61 -4.59 -4.77
CA SER A 15 16.97 -4.53 -4.27
C SER A 15 17.81 -5.72 -4.78
N ALA A 16 17.28 -6.96 -4.63
CA ALA A 16 17.95 -8.17 -5.07
C ALA A 16 18.22 -8.16 -6.58
N TRP A 17 17.25 -7.76 -7.37
CA TRP A 17 17.37 -7.65 -8.83
C TRP A 17 18.45 -6.64 -9.24
N SER A 18 18.43 -5.46 -8.64
CA SER A 18 19.42 -4.41 -8.92
C SER A 18 20.84 -4.84 -8.53
N LEU A 19 20.99 -5.41 -7.35
CA LEU A 19 22.29 -5.89 -6.85
C LEU A 19 22.83 -7.07 -7.68
N HIS A 20 21.95 -8.00 -8.08
CA HIS A 20 22.32 -9.11 -8.95
C HIS A 20 22.88 -8.63 -10.31
N HIS A 21 22.20 -7.67 -10.95
CA HIS A 21 22.63 -7.12 -12.23
C HIS A 21 23.91 -6.28 -12.11
N ALA A 22 24.23 -5.76 -10.92
CA ALA A 22 25.50 -5.13 -10.64
C ALA A 22 26.63 -6.13 -10.32
N GLY A 23 26.38 -7.44 -10.46
CA GLY A 23 27.37 -8.49 -10.27
C GLY A 23 27.59 -8.91 -8.80
N HIS A 24 26.67 -8.58 -7.90
CA HIS A 24 26.76 -9.04 -6.51
C HIS A 24 26.19 -10.46 -6.35
N GLU A 25 26.76 -11.23 -5.45
CA GLU A 25 26.23 -12.52 -5.03
C GLU A 25 25.15 -12.28 -3.97
N ILE A 26 23.88 -12.54 -4.34
CA ILE A 26 22.74 -12.31 -3.45
C ILE A 26 22.17 -13.63 -2.92
N SER A 27 21.59 -13.58 -1.73
CA SER A 27 20.73 -14.63 -1.17
C SER A 27 19.52 -13.97 -0.53
N VAL A 28 18.32 -14.40 -0.93
CA VAL A 28 17.05 -13.82 -0.45
C VAL A 28 16.39 -14.80 0.52
N PHE A 29 16.02 -14.32 1.71
CA PHE A 29 15.36 -15.10 2.75
C PHE A 29 13.94 -14.60 2.97
N GLU A 30 12.96 -15.45 2.75
CA GLU A 30 11.55 -15.19 2.91
C GLU A 30 10.95 -16.11 3.98
N ALA A 31 10.28 -15.51 4.96
CA ALA A 31 9.63 -16.28 6.02
C ALA A 31 8.36 -17.00 5.54
N GLY A 32 7.69 -16.45 4.52
CA GLY A 32 6.46 -16.98 3.94
C GLY A 32 6.68 -18.12 2.95
N THR A 33 5.58 -18.62 2.45
CA THR A 33 5.51 -19.75 1.49
C THR A 33 5.55 -19.31 0.03
N TYR A 34 5.55 -18.00 -0.25
CA TYR A 34 5.56 -17.43 -1.60
C TYR A 34 6.37 -16.13 -1.67
N VAL A 35 6.82 -15.79 -2.86
CA VAL A 35 7.51 -14.52 -3.16
C VAL A 35 6.50 -13.44 -3.50
N GLY A 36 6.70 -12.21 -2.99
CA GLY A 36 5.91 -11.05 -3.41
C GLY A 36 5.33 -10.22 -2.27
N GLY A 37 5.20 -10.76 -1.06
CA GLY A 37 4.60 -10.05 0.06
C GLY A 37 3.16 -9.62 -0.24
N HIS A 38 2.90 -8.31 -0.34
CA HIS A 38 1.57 -7.78 -0.72
C HIS A 38 1.22 -7.99 -2.21
N THR A 39 2.16 -8.38 -3.06
CA THR A 39 1.88 -8.85 -4.42
C THR A 39 1.39 -10.28 -4.34
N ASN A 40 0.09 -10.45 -4.23
CA ASN A 40 -0.54 -11.73 -3.99
C ASN A 40 -1.79 -11.89 -4.88
N THR A 41 -1.64 -12.67 -5.93
CA THR A 41 -2.71 -13.01 -6.86
C THR A 41 -3.20 -14.42 -6.57
N VAL A 42 -4.47 -14.56 -6.26
CA VAL A 42 -5.11 -15.86 -6.00
C VAL A 42 -5.74 -16.39 -7.28
N ALA A 43 -5.38 -17.61 -7.66
CA ALA A 43 -6.05 -18.33 -8.73
C ALA A 43 -7.40 -18.88 -8.22
N VAL A 44 -8.49 -18.50 -8.86
CA VAL A 44 -9.85 -18.95 -8.53
C VAL A 44 -10.39 -19.75 -9.70
N GLU A 45 -10.71 -21.02 -9.45
CA GLU A 45 -11.38 -21.89 -10.42
C GLU A 45 -12.89 -21.68 -10.33
N LEU A 46 -13.52 -21.30 -11.46
CA LEU A 46 -14.96 -21.11 -11.54
C LEU A 46 -15.46 -21.44 -12.97
N ALA A 47 -16.47 -22.28 -13.07
CA ALA A 47 -17.08 -22.68 -14.36
C ALA A 47 -16.05 -23.17 -15.40
N GLY A 48 -15.03 -23.92 -14.98
CA GLY A 48 -13.98 -24.48 -15.83
C GLY A 48 -12.94 -23.47 -16.35
N LYS A 49 -12.89 -22.26 -15.75
CA LYS A 49 -11.89 -21.24 -16.04
C LYS A 49 -11.17 -20.83 -14.76
N THR A 50 -9.88 -20.47 -14.91
CA THR A 50 -9.06 -19.89 -13.85
C THR A 50 -9.06 -18.38 -13.96
N TYR A 51 -9.35 -17.70 -12.85
CA TYR A 51 -9.32 -16.24 -12.73
C TYR A 51 -8.21 -15.82 -11.77
N ALA A 52 -7.39 -14.88 -12.19
CA ALA A 52 -6.32 -14.31 -11.39
C ALA A 52 -6.83 -13.08 -10.61
N VAL A 53 -7.05 -13.22 -9.31
CA VAL A 53 -7.64 -12.16 -8.48
C VAL A 53 -6.61 -11.62 -7.49
N ASP A 54 -6.29 -10.34 -7.58
CA ASP A 54 -5.37 -9.66 -6.67
C ASP A 54 -6.02 -9.43 -5.31
N THR A 55 -5.24 -9.61 -4.25
CA THR A 55 -5.76 -9.49 -2.87
C THR A 55 -5.00 -8.50 -1.99
N GLY A 56 -3.85 -8.03 -2.44
CA GLY A 56 -3.01 -7.05 -1.74
C GLY A 56 -2.72 -5.85 -2.62
N PHE A 57 -1.62 -5.85 -3.38
CA PHE A 57 -1.36 -4.81 -4.37
C PHE A 57 -2.26 -5.01 -5.60
N ILE A 58 -3.04 -3.97 -5.97
CA ILE A 58 -4.02 -4.04 -7.05
C ILE A 58 -3.74 -2.99 -8.12
N VAL A 59 -3.60 -1.72 -7.73
CA VAL A 59 -3.61 -0.56 -8.65
C VAL A 59 -2.36 0.30 -8.52
N PHE A 60 -1.99 0.95 -9.62
CA PHE A 60 -0.99 2.01 -9.68
C PHE A 60 -1.44 3.07 -10.69
N ASN A 61 -0.76 4.21 -10.79
CA ASN A 61 -1.12 5.26 -11.71
C ASN A 61 0.10 5.90 -12.40
N ASP A 62 -0.14 6.64 -13.47
CA ASP A 62 0.90 7.23 -14.32
C ASP A 62 1.57 8.49 -13.74
N TRP A 63 1.05 9.08 -12.66
CA TRP A 63 1.65 10.26 -12.03
C TRP A 63 2.63 9.92 -10.92
N THR A 64 2.28 8.97 -10.07
CA THR A 64 2.99 8.74 -8.80
C THR A 64 3.76 7.41 -8.75
N TYR A 65 3.83 6.66 -9.88
CA TYR A 65 4.55 5.38 -9.95
C TYR A 65 5.60 5.33 -11.06
N PRO A 66 6.46 6.38 -11.24
CA PRO A 66 7.39 6.42 -12.38
C PRO A 66 8.42 5.29 -12.35
N ASN A 67 8.96 4.94 -11.17
CA ASN A 67 9.98 3.89 -11.07
C ASN A 67 9.38 2.49 -11.21
N PHE A 68 8.17 2.27 -10.66
CA PHE A 68 7.45 1.02 -10.84
C PHE A 68 7.06 0.80 -12.32
N ILE A 69 6.57 1.83 -13.01
CA ILE A 69 6.26 1.78 -14.44
C ILE A 69 7.52 1.43 -15.24
N ARG A 70 8.63 2.12 -14.93
CA ARG A 70 9.92 1.84 -15.59
C ARG A 70 10.38 0.40 -15.35
N LEU A 71 10.20 -0.12 -14.15
CA LEU A 71 10.49 -1.52 -13.82
C LEU A 71 9.63 -2.47 -14.67
N MET A 72 8.32 -2.22 -14.79
CA MET A 72 7.42 -3.04 -15.63
C MET A 72 7.83 -3.02 -17.09
N GLU A 73 8.23 -1.87 -17.62
CA GLU A 73 8.76 -1.75 -18.99
C GLU A 73 10.01 -2.62 -19.20
N VAL A 74 10.97 -2.55 -18.29
CA VAL A 74 12.23 -3.33 -18.37
C VAL A 74 11.95 -4.83 -18.28
N LEU A 75 10.97 -5.23 -17.45
CA LEU A 75 10.56 -6.63 -17.30
C LEU A 75 9.63 -7.13 -18.43
N GLY A 76 9.20 -6.25 -19.35
CA GLY A 76 8.25 -6.60 -20.40
C GLY A 76 6.84 -6.94 -19.90
N VAL A 77 6.47 -6.46 -18.71
CA VAL A 77 5.18 -6.72 -18.06
C VAL A 77 4.14 -5.71 -18.51
N LYS A 78 3.01 -6.22 -19.01
CA LYS A 78 1.91 -5.38 -19.51
C LYS A 78 0.98 -4.95 -18.40
N SER A 79 0.38 -3.78 -18.58
CA SER A 79 -0.69 -3.25 -17.72
C SER A 79 -1.84 -2.73 -18.56
N GLN A 80 -3.02 -2.64 -17.95
CA GLN A 80 -4.23 -2.12 -18.60
C GLN A 80 -4.84 -0.99 -17.77
N PRO A 81 -5.54 -0.04 -18.39
CA PRO A 81 -6.24 1.02 -17.68
C PRO A 81 -7.35 0.43 -16.81
N THR A 82 -7.60 1.10 -15.68
CA THR A 82 -8.73 0.80 -14.80
C THR A 82 -9.36 2.09 -14.28
N THR A 83 -10.54 1.96 -13.68
CA THR A 83 -11.25 3.08 -13.06
C THR A 83 -11.18 2.96 -11.56
N MET A 84 -10.54 3.95 -10.91
CA MET A 84 -10.60 4.14 -9.47
C MET A 84 -11.83 4.94 -9.12
N SER A 85 -12.80 4.30 -8.51
CA SER A 85 -14.02 4.92 -8.00
C SER A 85 -14.22 4.57 -6.54
N PHE A 86 -14.87 5.48 -5.81
CA PHE A 86 -15.06 5.35 -4.37
C PHE A 86 -16.51 5.58 -3.98
N SER A 87 -17.07 4.70 -3.17
CA SER A 87 -18.40 4.84 -2.60
C SER A 87 -18.38 4.79 -1.08
N VAL A 88 -19.36 5.45 -0.48
CA VAL A 88 -19.62 5.41 0.95
C VAL A 88 -21.03 4.89 1.18
N HIS A 89 -21.14 3.92 2.07
CA HIS A 89 -22.40 3.40 2.60
C HIS A 89 -22.41 3.57 4.12
N ASP A 90 -23.29 4.41 4.60
CA ASP A 90 -23.60 4.57 6.03
C ASP A 90 -24.89 3.82 6.38
N PRO A 91 -24.83 2.66 7.07
CA PRO A 91 -26.01 1.89 7.43
C PRO A 91 -26.95 2.62 8.39
N LEU A 92 -26.44 3.53 9.24
CA LEU A 92 -27.24 4.24 10.26
C LEU A 92 -28.12 5.32 9.62
N SER A 93 -27.53 6.22 8.81
CA SER A 93 -28.30 7.27 8.12
C SER A 93 -28.95 6.75 6.83
N GLY A 94 -28.55 5.56 6.39
CA GLY A 94 -28.92 4.97 5.11
C GLY A 94 -28.36 5.77 3.92
N LEU A 95 -27.28 6.53 4.09
CA LEU A 95 -26.63 7.28 3.02
C LEU A 95 -25.81 6.32 2.13
N GLU A 96 -26.02 6.40 0.82
CA GLU A 96 -25.20 5.72 -0.18
C GLU A 96 -24.93 6.68 -1.35
N TYR A 97 -23.67 6.80 -1.72
CA TYR A 97 -23.26 7.56 -2.90
C TYR A 97 -21.94 7.03 -3.47
N ASN A 98 -21.66 7.37 -4.74
CA ASN A 98 -20.41 7.12 -5.42
C ASN A 98 -19.95 8.43 -6.10
N GLY A 99 -18.74 8.86 -5.80
CA GLY A 99 -18.19 10.15 -6.24
C GLY A 99 -17.73 10.22 -7.70
N THR A 100 -18.04 9.25 -8.56
CA THR A 100 -17.50 9.17 -9.93
C THR A 100 -18.17 10.15 -10.90
N SER A 101 -19.47 10.37 -10.78
CA SER A 101 -20.26 11.26 -11.64
C SER A 101 -21.42 11.87 -10.87
N ILE A 102 -22.04 12.92 -11.42
CA ILE A 102 -23.25 13.52 -10.83
C ILE A 102 -24.36 12.46 -10.69
N ASN A 103 -24.53 11.59 -11.67
CA ASN A 103 -25.54 10.54 -11.63
C ASN A 103 -25.29 9.54 -10.48
N THR A 104 -24.08 9.09 -10.27
CA THR A 104 -23.70 8.16 -9.21
C THR A 104 -23.60 8.86 -7.83
N LEU A 105 -23.23 10.13 -7.80
CA LEU A 105 -23.24 10.95 -6.58
C LEU A 105 -24.64 11.05 -6.00
N PHE A 106 -25.64 11.22 -6.88
CA PHE A 106 -27.06 11.19 -6.53
C PHE A 106 -27.69 9.80 -6.79
N ALA A 107 -26.96 8.70 -6.54
CA ALA A 107 -27.51 7.34 -6.60
C ALA A 107 -28.79 7.20 -5.78
N GLN A 108 -28.87 7.91 -4.67
CA GLN A 108 -30.09 8.13 -3.91
C GLN A 108 -30.71 9.46 -4.32
N ARG A 109 -31.75 9.44 -5.16
CA ARG A 109 -32.41 10.67 -5.67
C ARG A 109 -32.94 11.60 -4.56
N ARG A 110 -33.29 11.04 -3.38
CA ARG A 110 -33.68 11.85 -2.21
C ARG A 110 -32.59 12.84 -1.75
N ASN A 111 -31.30 12.58 -2.08
CA ASN A 111 -30.21 13.47 -1.72
C ASN A 111 -30.25 14.80 -2.47
N PHE A 112 -31.01 14.93 -3.58
CA PHE A 112 -31.30 16.22 -4.21
C PHE A 112 -32.05 17.20 -3.28
N LEU A 113 -32.77 16.68 -2.28
CA LEU A 113 -33.53 17.48 -1.32
C LEU A 113 -32.86 17.59 0.05
N ARG A 114 -31.60 17.12 0.19
CA ARG A 114 -30.90 17.11 1.48
C ARG A 114 -29.86 18.24 1.57
N PRO A 115 -30.08 19.32 2.35
CA PRO A 115 -29.10 20.39 2.54
C PRO A 115 -27.75 19.91 3.09
N SER A 116 -27.76 18.90 3.97
CA SER A 116 -26.55 18.27 4.52
C SER A 116 -25.66 17.68 3.41
N PHE A 117 -26.25 17.08 2.39
CA PHE A 117 -25.51 16.50 1.28
C PHE A 117 -24.80 17.58 0.43
N TYR A 118 -25.45 18.74 0.24
CA TYR A 118 -24.85 19.89 -0.44
C TYR A 118 -23.75 20.56 0.41
N ARG A 119 -23.88 20.56 1.75
CA ARG A 119 -22.78 21.03 2.63
C ARG A 119 -21.54 20.16 2.46
N MET A 120 -21.71 18.83 2.42
CA MET A 120 -20.60 17.91 2.15
C MET A 120 -19.94 18.23 0.80
N ILE A 121 -20.69 18.33 -0.28
CA ILE A 121 -20.16 18.64 -1.63
C ILE A 121 -19.41 19.97 -1.64
N ARG A 122 -20.00 21.02 -1.06
CA ARG A 122 -19.37 22.35 -0.95
C ARG A 122 -18.03 22.25 -0.23
N ASP A 123 -17.96 21.51 0.86
CA ASP A 123 -16.76 21.39 1.66
C ASP A 123 -15.71 20.48 1.00
N ILE A 124 -16.10 19.50 0.19
CA ILE A 124 -15.18 18.75 -0.69
C ILE A 124 -14.48 19.70 -1.66
N LEU A 125 -15.25 20.55 -2.36
CA LEU A 125 -14.70 21.51 -3.31
C LEU A 125 -13.86 22.60 -2.62
N ARG A 126 -14.27 23.03 -1.43
CA ARG A 126 -13.54 23.98 -0.59
C ARG A 126 -12.21 23.38 -0.13
N PHE A 127 -12.21 22.13 0.35
CA PHE A 127 -11.00 21.41 0.77
C PHE A 127 -10.00 21.29 -0.37
N GLY A 128 -10.45 20.96 -1.57
CA GLY A 128 -9.60 20.90 -2.75
C GLY A 128 -8.85 22.20 -3.05
N ARG A 129 -9.49 23.38 -2.79
CA ARG A 129 -8.87 24.69 -3.00
C ARG A 129 -8.00 25.17 -1.85
N GLU A 130 -8.44 24.93 -0.60
CA GLU A 130 -7.80 25.50 0.60
C GLU A 130 -6.70 24.60 1.17
N ALA A 131 -6.89 23.27 1.17
CA ALA A 131 -5.93 22.35 1.77
C ALA A 131 -4.51 22.44 1.18
N PRO A 132 -4.28 22.68 -0.13
CA PRO A 132 -2.94 22.88 -0.66
C PRO A 132 -2.15 24.00 0.02
N LEU A 133 -2.81 25.03 0.58
CA LEU A 133 -2.15 26.13 1.29
C LEU A 133 -1.41 25.64 2.55
N LEU A 134 -1.86 24.52 3.17
CA LEU A 134 -1.18 23.92 4.30
C LEU A 134 0.25 23.46 3.94
N LEU A 135 0.52 23.18 2.68
CA LEU A 135 1.84 22.73 2.23
C LEU A 135 2.89 23.85 2.23
N ASN A 136 2.46 25.10 2.26
CA ASN A 136 3.33 26.27 2.34
C ASN A 136 3.80 26.57 3.77
N ASN A 137 3.23 25.91 4.78
CA ASN A 137 3.58 26.08 6.17
C ASN A 137 4.40 24.90 6.68
N ASP A 138 5.36 25.14 7.58
CA ASP A 138 6.20 24.09 8.16
C ASP A 138 5.58 23.39 9.39
N ASP A 139 4.32 23.66 9.70
CA ASP A 139 3.61 22.98 10.78
C ASP A 139 3.37 21.50 10.41
N THR A 140 4.26 20.65 10.89
CA THR A 140 4.24 19.20 10.65
C THR A 140 3.48 18.44 11.74
N LEU A 141 3.05 19.11 12.81
CA LEU A 141 2.40 18.48 13.96
C LEU A 141 0.87 18.56 13.86
N LEU A 142 0.32 19.46 13.07
CA LEU A 142 -1.12 19.65 12.92
C LEU A 142 -1.80 18.35 12.45
N THR A 143 -2.77 17.89 13.20
CA THR A 143 -3.56 16.70 12.86
C THR A 143 -4.73 17.05 11.95
N ILE A 144 -5.33 16.03 11.30
CA ILE A 144 -6.55 16.22 10.49
C ILE A 144 -7.69 16.81 11.34
N ASP A 145 -7.90 16.29 12.55
CA ASP A 145 -8.97 16.76 13.44
C ASP A 145 -8.81 18.24 13.80
N GLU A 146 -7.60 18.67 14.17
CA GLU A 146 -7.29 20.08 14.43
C GLU A 146 -7.47 20.96 13.20
N TYR A 147 -6.99 20.50 12.03
CA TYR A 147 -7.13 21.24 10.76
C TYR A 147 -8.59 21.48 10.39
N VAL A 148 -9.45 20.44 10.43
CA VAL A 148 -10.85 20.58 10.00
C VAL A 148 -11.67 21.39 11.03
N LYS A 149 -11.36 21.31 12.33
CA LYS A 149 -11.97 22.14 13.37
C LYS A 149 -11.60 23.61 13.22
N LYS A 150 -10.31 23.91 13.07
CA LYS A 150 -9.78 25.28 12.88
C LYS A 150 -10.41 25.97 11.67
N ASN A 151 -10.70 25.23 10.61
CA ASN A 151 -11.27 25.75 9.37
C ASN A 151 -12.80 25.58 9.29
N ASN A 152 -13.49 25.16 10.35
CA ASN A 152 -14.94 25.02 10.42
C ASN A 152 -15.55 24.19 9.26
N TYR A 153 -14.95 23.02 8.96
CA TYR A 153 -15.53 22.08 8.01
C TYR A 153 -16.76 21.39 8.61
N SER A 154 -17.76 21.09 7.76
CA SER A 154 -19.00 20.46 8.20
C SER A 154 -18.78 19.01 8.64
N LYS A 155 -19.60 18.57 9.60
CA LYS A 155 -19.60 17.20 10.10
C LYS A 155 -19.80 16.19 8.97
N GLU A 156 -20.68 16.51 8.02
CA GLU A 156 -20.98 15.66 6.87
C GLU A 156 -19.75 15.45 5.96
N PHE A 157 -18.94 16.48 5.75
CA PHE A 157 -17.68 16.38 5.01
C PHE A 157 -16.67 15.50 5.75
N ILE A 158 -16.52 15.73 7.04
CA ILE A 158 -15.54 15.02 7.87
C ILE A 158 -15.91 13.52 7.92
N GLU A 159 -17.14 13.20 8.30
CA GLU A 159 -17.57 11.84 8.60
C GLU A 159 -17.93 11.01 7.36
N HIS A 160 -18.49 11.65 6.31
CA HIS A 160 -18.93 10.91 5.13
C HIS A 160 -18.00 11.02 3.91
N TYR A 161 -16.92 11.81 3.99
CA TYR A 161 -15.95 11.90 2.90
C TYR A 161 -14.51 11.78 3.38
N LEU A 162 -14.02 12.71 4.23
CA LEU A 162 -12.60 12.86 4.53
C LEU A 162 -12.04 11.65 5.28
N LEU A 163 -12.65 11.29 6.42
CA LEU A 163 -12.23 10.15 7.23
C LEU A 163 -12.45 8.81 6.51
N PRO A 164 -13.59 8.55 5.83
CA PRO A 164 -13.76 7.37 5.01
C PRO A 164 -12.71 7.21 3.92
N MET A 165 -12.39 8.28 3.20
CA MET A 165 -11.40 8.26 2.13
C MET A 165 -10.00 7.95 2.67
N GLY A 166 -9.57 8.66 3.72
CA GLY A 166 -8.28 8.40 4.36
C GLY A 166 -8.21 7.00 4.95
N GLY A 167 -9.24 6.58 5.67
CA GLY A 167 -9.33 5.23 6.23
C GLY A 167 -9.22 4.14 5.18
N ALA A 168 -9.86 4.31 4.03
CA ALA A 168 -9.78 3.36 2.92
C ALA A 168 -8.37 3.30 2.29
N ILE A 169 -7.68 4.44 2.18
CA ILE A 169 -6.33 4.53 1.59
C ILE A 169 -5.28 3.84 2.47
N TRP A 170 -5.32 4.06 3.79
CA TRP A 170 -4.29 3.55 4.72
C TRP A 170 -4.78 2.40 5.60
N SER A 171 -5.98 1.89 5.37
CA SER A 171 -6.61 0.82 6.19
C SER A 171 -6.62 1.16 7.68
N ALA A 172 -6.81 2.44 8.00
CA ALA A 172 -6.75 2.99 9.34
C ALA A 172 -8.15 3.33 9.86
N GLY A 173 -8.43 3.01 11.13
CA GLY A 173 -9.70 3.35 11.77
C GLY A 173 -9.93 4.87 11.85
N THR A 174 -11.19 5.27 12.03
CA THR A 174 -11.60 6.68 12.05
C THR A 174 -10.85 7.48 13.12
N ALA A 175 -10.66 6.90 14.33
CA ALA A 175 -9.91 7.53 15.41
C ALA A 175 -8.44 7.78 15.02
N ALA A 176 -7.78 6.82 14.37
CA ALA A 176 -6.41 6.96 13.88
C ALA A 176 -6.31 8.03 12.78
N MET A 177 -7.31 8.11 11.89
CA MET A 177 -7.34 9.14 10.85
C MET A 177 -7.52 10.55 11.41
N ARG A 178 -8.22 10.74 12.56
CA ARG A 178 -8.33 12.05 13.21
C ARG A 178 -6.97 12.58 13.68
N THR A 179 -6.11 11.70 14.19
CA THR A 179 -4.74 12.04 14.66
C THR A 179 -3.68 12.00 13.56
N PHE A 180 -4.08 11.67 12.33
CA PHE A 180 -3.16 11.58 11.19
C PHE A 180 -2.58 12.96 10.85
N PRO A 181 -1.26 13.07 10.49
CA PRO A 181 -0.65 14.35 10.15
C PRO A 181 -1.30 15.00 8.93
N ALA A 182 -1.93 16.17 9.11
CA ALA A 182 -2.72 16.83 8.07
C ALA A 182 -1.88 17.19 6.83
N ARG A 183 -0.66 17.70 7.02
CA ARG A 183 0.25 18.05 5.92
C ARG A 183 0.61 16.82 5.07
N TYR A 184 0.88 15.68 5.71
CA TYR A 184 1.21 14.42 5.03
C TYR A 184 0.02 13.89 4.21
N PHE A 185 -1.18 13.96 4.78
CA PHE A 185 -2.44 13.63 4.12
C PHE A 185 -2.68 14.51 2.88
N VAL A 186 -2.59 15.84 3.04
CA VAL A 186 -2.83 16.80 1.95
C VAL A 186 -1.78 16.64 0.84
N GLN A 187 -0.50 16.39 1.19
CA GLN A 187 0.52 16.12 0.18
C GLN A 187 0.21 14.88 -0.64
N PHE A 188 -0.23 13.80 0.01
CA PHE A 188 -0.67 12.60 -0.70
C PHE A 188 -1.84 12.86 -1.64
N PHE A 189 -2.88 13.56 -1.16
CA PHE A 189 -4.05 13.91 -1.97
C PHE A 189 -3.67 14.76 -3.18
N LYS A 190 -2.75 15.73 -2.99
CA LYS A 190 -2.21 16.55 -4.08
C LYS A 190 -1.49 15.69 -5.12
N ASN A 191 -0.59 14.82 -4.69
CA ASN A 191 0.20 13.96 -5.57
C ASN A 191 -0.68 13.05 -6.43
N HIS A 192 -1.80 12.58 -5.88
CA HIS A 192 -2.72 11.63 -6.53
C HIS A 192 -3.90 12.31 -7.25
N GLY A 193 -3.88 13.64 -7.42
CA GLY A 193 -4.96 14.37 -8.09
C GLY A 193 -6.30 14.35 -7.36
N MET A 194 -6.31 14.01 -6.05
CA MET A 194 -7.55 13.84 -5.27
C MET A 194 -8.14 15.18 -4.76
N LEU A 195 -7.39 16.27 -4.92
CA LEU A 195 -7.84 17.63 -4.59
C LEU A 195 -8.53 18.33 -5.78
N SER A 196 -8.54 17.71 -6.96
CA SER A 196 -9.18 18.21 -8.17
C SER A 196 -10.30 17.27 -8.65
N VAL A 197 -11.30 17.83 -9.33
CA VAL A 197 -12.33 17.03 -10.01
C VAL A 197 -11.98 16.76 -11.47
N ASP A 198 -11.13 17.56 -12.09
CA ASP A 198 -10.83 17.53 -13.52
C ASP A 198 -9.51 16.85 -13.86
N ALA A 199 -8.45 17.17 -13.12
CA ALA A 199 -7.11 16.61 -13.35
C ALA A 199 -6.87 15.38 -12.46
N ARG A 200 -6.92 14.19 -13.04
CA ARG A 200 -6.70 12.92 -12.33
C ARG A 200 -5.75 12.02 -13.11
N PRO A 201 -4.91 11.23 -12.43
CA PRO A 201 -4.05 10.25 -13.07
C PRO A 201 -4.88 9.13 -13.71
N GLN A 202 -4.32 8.51 -14.75
CA GLN A 202 -4.85 7.26 -15.26
C GLN A 202 -4.41 6.11 -14.35
N TRP A 203 -5.38 5.48 -13.70
CA TRP A 203 -5.14 4.27 -12.93
C TRP A 203 -5.01 3.05 -13.83
N ARG A 204 -4.17 2.12 -13.40
CA ARG A 204 -3.83 0.90 -14.15
C ARG A 204 -3.74 -0.30 -13.20
N VAL A 205 -3.91 -1.49 -13.77
CA VAL A 205 -3.64 -2.78 -13.12
C VAL A 205 -2.67 -3.59 -13.98
N ILE A 206 -1.93 -4.49 -13.36
CA ILE A 206 -1.09 -5.44 -14.11
C ILE A 206 -1.98 -6.46 -14.82
N SER A 207 -1.75 -6.65 -16.12
CA SER A 207 -2.50 -7.63 -16.91
C SER A 207 -2.19 -9.05 -16.44
N GLY A 208 -3.23 -9.84 -16.15
CA GLY A 208 -3.07 -11.19 -15.64
C GLY A 208 -2.81 -11.28 -14.12
N GLY A 209 -2.98 -10.16 -13.40
CA GLY A 209 -2.78 -10.05 -11.95
C GLY A 209 -1.39 -9.57 -11.57
N SER A 210 -1.28 -8.98 -10.38
CA SER A 210 -0.06 -8.34 -9.90
C SER A 210 1.13 -9.30 -9.80
N ALA A 211 0.91 -10.58 -9.48
CA ALA A 211 1.98 -11.58 -9.42
C ALA A 211 2.70 -11.83 -10.76
N SER A 212 2.14 -11.36 -11.89
CA SER A 212 2.74 -11.55 -13.22
C SER A 212 4.14 -10.95 -13.36
N TYR A 213 4.49 -9.91 -12.59
CA TYR A 213 5.82 -9.33 -12.61
C TYR A 213 6.85 -10.10 -11.75
N ILE A 214 6.41 -10.94 -10.83
CA ILE A 214 7.31 -11.64 -9.90
C ILE A 214 8.27 -12.55 -10.64
N LYS A 215 7.75 -13.37 -11.56
CA LYS A 215 8.59 -14.33 -12.32
C LYS A 215 9.70 -13.64 -13.12
N PRO A 216 9.43 -12.66 -14.01
CA PRO A 216 10.50 -11.99 -14.75
C PRO A 216 11.46 -11.20 -13.85
N LEU A 217 11.00 -10.66 -12.73
CA LEU A 217 11.83 -9.95 -11.76
C LEU A 217 12.82 -10.89 -11.05
N THR A 218 12.40 -12.11 -10.71
CA THR A 218 13.19 -13.04 -9.89
C THR A 218 13.94 -14.11 -10.69
N GLU A 219 13.59 -14.32 -11.96
CA GLU A 219 14.17 -15.36 -12.81
C GLU A 219 15.72 -15.39 -12.81
N PRO A 220 16.44 -14.23 -12.84
CA PRO A 220 17.90 -14.23 -12.85
C PRO A 220 18.55 -14.83 -11.60
N PHE A 221 17.84 -14.85 -10.47
CA PHE A 221 18.37 -15.34 -9.19
C PHE A 221 17.40 -16.27 -8.45
N LYS A 222 16.46 -16.90 -9.15
CA LYS A 222 15.41 -17.75 -8.55
C LYS A 222 15.96 -18.85 -7.63
N ASN A 223 17.13 -19.42 -7.97
CA ASN A 223 17.80 -20.47 -7.18
C ASN A 223 18.48 -19.94 -5.90
N ARG A 224 18.44 -18.62 -5.68
CA ARG A 224 18.98 -17.94 -4.49
C ARG A 224 17.88 -17.37 -3.61
N ILE A 225 16.61 -17.76 -3.84
CA ILE A 225 15.47 -17.38 -3.01
C ILE A 225 15.08 -18.57 -2.14
N TYR A 226 15.13 -18.36 -0.83
CA TYR A 226 14.84 -19.38 0.18
C TYR A 226 13.51 -19.02 0.85
N LEU A 227 12.46 -19.77 0.50
CA LEU A 227 11.13 -19.68 1.14
C LEU A 227 11.11 -20.47 2.46
N ASN A 228 10.11 -20.21 3.31
CA ASN A 228 10.00 -20.82 4.65
C ASN A 228 11.31 -20.72 5.45
N SER A 229 12.03 -19.61 5.26
CA SER A 229 13.35 -19.38 5.82
C SER A 229 13.36 -18.10 6.66
N PRO A 230 12.61 -18.06 7.78
CA PRO A 230 12.57 -16.90 8.66
C PRO A 230 13.95 -16.63 9.25
N VAL A 231 14.45 -15.45 9.04
CA VAL A 231 15.65 -14.96 9.73
C VAL A 231 15.27 -14.72 11.19
N GLN A 232 16.04 -15.32 12.09
CA GLN A 232 15.79 -15.29 13.54
C GLN A 232 16.54 -14.15 14.21
N SER A 233 17.79 -13.89 13.76
CA SER A 233 18.60 -12.78 14.26
C SER A 233 19.66 -12.36 13.26
N ILE A 234 20.12 -11.13 13.40
CA ILE A 234 21.19 -10.48 12.61
C ILE A 234 22.19 -9.89 13.58
N ARG A 235 23.43 -10.33 13.50
CA ARG A 235 24.56 -9.80 14.27
C ARG A 235 25.61 -9.24 13.34
N ARG A 236 26.12 -8.05 13.66
CA ARG A 236 27.11 -7.35 12.86
C ARG A 236 28.44 -7.27 13.59
N ASP A 237 29.53 -7.32 12.85
CA ASP A 237 30.87 -7.04 13.34
C ASP A 237 31.70 -6.32 12.28
N HIS A 238 32.96 -5.99 12.60
CA HIS A 238 33.84 -5.26 11.69
C HIS A 238 34.16 -6.00 10.38
N CYS A 239 33.97 -7.34 10.33
CA CYS A 239 34.26 -8.14 9.14
C CYS A 239 33.03 -8.45 8.30
N GLY A 240 31.80 -8.27 8.82
CA GLY A 240 30.58 -8.62 8.07
C GLY A 240 29.33 -8.76 8.93
N VAL A 241 28.37 -9.50 8.40
CA VAL A 241 27.07 -9.73 9.00
C VAL A 241 26.84 -11.25 9.11
N THR A 242 26.43 -11.71 10.27
CA THR A 242 25.97 -13.08 10.49
C THR A 242 24.46 -13.07 10.65
N ILE A 243 23.74 -13.82 9.83
CA ILE A 243 22.31 -14.09 10.01
C ILE A 243 22.10 -15.49 10.54
N LEU A 244 21.11 -15.67 11.42
CA LEU A 244 20.64 -16.96 11.88
C LEU A 244 19.36 -17.32 11.14
N VAL A 245 19.37 -18.41 10.36
CA VAL A 245 18.22 -18.91 9.58
C VAL A 245 18.08 -20.39 9.85
N ASN A 246 16.90 -20.85 10.23
CA ASN A 246 16.64 -22.27 10.53
C ASN A 246 17.67 -22.89 11.52
N ASN A 247 18.12 -22.10 12.52
CA ASN A 247 19.15 -22.42 13.49
C ASN A 247 20.56 -22.61 12.90
N GLU A 248 20.80 -22.21 11.66
CA GLU A 248 22.11 -22.21 11.02
C GLU A 248 22.62 -20.78 10.84
N ALA A 249 23.88 -20.55 11.23
CA ALA A 249 24.54 -19.26 11.06
C ALA A 249 25.15 -19.14 9.66
N GLN A 250 24.79 -18.09 8.92
CA GLN A 250 25.32 -17.79 7.59
C GLN A 250 26.00 -16.43 7.57
N ARG A 251 27.16 -16.34 6.91
CA ARG A 251 27.99 -15.12 6.85
C ARG A 251 27.85 -14.40 5.53
N PHE A 252 27.71 -13.07 5.61
CA PHE A 252 27.58 -12.15 4.48
C PHE A 252 28.48 -10.91 4.70
N GLU A 253 28.78 -10.19 3.62
CA GLU A 253 29.49 -8.91 3.71
C GLU A 253 28.54 -7.76 4.09
N HIS A 254 27.28 -7.82 3.59
CA HIS A 254 26.22 -6.85 3.84
C HIS A 254 24.86 -7.51 3.98
N VAL A 255 23.92 -6.82 4.62
CA VAL A 255 22.52 -7.21 4.69
C VAL A 255 21.61 -6.07 4.27
N VAL A 256 20.60 -6.41 3.45
CA VAL A 256 19.47 -5.54 3.13
C VAL A 256 18.23 -6.07 3.85
N ILE A 257 17.71 -5.31 4.80
CA ILE A 257 16.50 -5.67 5.55
C ILE A 257 15.31 -5.01 4.86
N ALA A 258 14.54 -5.82 4.12
CA ALA A 258 13.34 -5.44 3.39
C ALA A 258 12.05 -5.94 4.09
N ALA A 259 12.12 -6.11 5.39
CA ALA A 259 11.00 -6.40 6.28
C ALA A 259 10.35 -5.12 6.80
N HIS A 260 9.27 -5.22 7.58
CA HIS A 260 8.67 -4.08 8.27
C HIS A 260 9.65 -3.43 9.24
N GLY A 261 9.52 -2.12 9.51
CA GLY A 261 10.45 -1.39 10.37
C GLY A 261 10.54 -1.97 11.80
N ASP A 262 9.41 -2.34 12.38
CA ASP A 262 9.35 -3.00 13.68
C ASP A 262 9.98 -4.42 13.66
N GLN A 263 9.81 -5.16 12.57
CA GLN A 263 10.45 -6.47 12.36
C GLN A 263 11.96 -6.30 12.19
N ALA A 264 12.37 -5.31 11.39
CA ALA A 264 13.77 -5.00 11.19
C ALA A 264 14.50 -4.77 12.53
N LEU A 265 13.90 -3.97 13.42
CA LEU A 265 14.46 -3.72 14.76
C LEU A 265 14.57 -5.00 15.59
N ARG A 266 13.53 -5.84 15.57
CA ARG A 266 13.54 -7.11 16.34
C ARG A 266 14.59 -8.11 15.85
N LEU A 267 14.95 -8.08 14.57
CA LEU A 267 15.96 -8.97 14.00
C LEU A 267 17.39 -8.61 14.44
N LEU A 268 17.66 -7.37 14.82
CA LEU A 268 18.98 -6.92 15.21
C LEU A 268 19.32 -7.39 16.62
N SER A 269 20.42 -8.14 16.79
CA SER A 269 20.92 -8.55 18.11
C SER A 269 21.73 -7.45 18.79
N ASP A 270 22.19 -6.47 18.02
CA ASP A 270 23.10 -5.40 18.42
C ASP A 270 22.67 -4.03 17.85
N PRO A 271 21.38 -3.62 18.01
CA PRO A 271 20.88 -2.39 17.44
C PRO A 271 21.61 -1.17 18.02
N THR A 272 22.01 -0.25 17.15
CA THR A 272 22.56 1.04 17.57
C THR A 272 21.47 1.94 18.17
N PRO A 273 21.82 2.96 18.98
CA PRO A 273 20.84 3.94 19.47
C PRO A 273 20.04 4.63 18.35
N SER A 274 20.68 4.94 17.22
CA SER A 274 19.98 5.51 16.05
C SER A 274 19.01 4.53 15.41
N GLU A 275 19.38 3.26 15.25
CA GLU A 275 18.47 2.22 14.75
C GLU A 275 17.25 2.04 15.65
N GLN A 276 17.47 1.99 16.98
CA GLN A 276 16.37 1.94 17.94
C GLN A 276 15.46 3.16 17.82
N ALA A 277 16.01 4.36 17.80
CA ALA A 277 15.23 5.60 17.75
C ALA A 277 14.45 5.76 16.44
N VAL A 278 15.00 5.33 15.31
CA VAL A 278 14.36 5.46 14.00
C VAL A 278 13.34 4.34 13.76
N LEU A 279 13.75 3.08 13.94
CA LEU A 279 12.90 1.93 13.59
C LEU A 279 11.73 1.74 14.55
N SER A 280 11.84 2.13 15.82
CA SER A 280 10.74 2.12 16.79
C SER A 280 9.61 3.10 16.43
N GLY A 281 9.87 4.08 15.56
CA GLY A 281 8.86 5.00 15.06
C GLY A 281 7.82 4.35 14.13
N PHE A 282 8.09 3.17 13.59
CA PHE A 282 7.19 2.48 12.67
C PHE A 282 6.39 1.40 13.40
N THR A 283 5.08 1.56 13.44
CA THR A 283 4.13 0.59 13.96
C THR A 283 3.23 0.07 12.85
N TYR A 284 2.63 -1.10 13.05
CA TYR A 284 1.82 -1.78 12.04
C TYR A 284 0.50 -2.25 12.62
N THR A 285 -0.53 -2.18 11.79
CA THR A 285 -1.86 -2.69 12.09
C THR A 285 -2.11 -3.95 11.28
N ARG A 286 -2.57 -5.01 11.95
CA ARG A 286 -2.99 -6.24 11.29
C ARG A 286 -4.36 -6.05 10.65
N ASN A 287 -4.48 -6.41 9.37
CA ASN A 287 -5.70 -6.34 8.59
C ASN A 287 -6.06 -7.74 8.07
N GLU A 288 -7.31 -8.14 8.19
CA GLU A 288 -7.83 -9.33 7.55
C GLU A 288 -8.37 -8.96 6.17
N ALA A 289 -7.88 -9.61 5.12
CA ALA A 289 -8.41 -9.52 3.76
C ALA A 289 -9.11 -10.84 3.42
N ILE A 290 -10.36 -10.75 3.00
CA ILE A 290 -11.15 -11.91 2.60
C ILE A 290 -11.54 -11.78 1.14
N LEU A 291 -11.09 -12.73 0.31
CA LEU A 291 -11.58 -12.91 -1.06
C LEU A 291 -12.86 -13.74 -1.01
N HIS A 292 -13.93 -13.23 -1.60
CA HIS A 292 -15.28 -13.85 -1.53
C HIS A 292 -16.18 -13.44 -2.70
N THR A 293 -17.37 -14.05 -2.79
CA THR A 293 -18.40 -13.72 -3.76
C THR A 293 -19.71 -13.23 -3.12
N ASP A 294 -19.68 -12.83 -1.85
CA ASP A 294 -20.87 -12.39 -1.11
C ASP A 294 -21.18 -10.91 -1.37
N MET A 295 -22.13 -10.68 -2.26
CA MET A 295 -22.51 -9.32 -2.70
C MET A 295 -23.28 -8.50 -1.64
N ARG A 296 -23.65 -9.06 -0.47
CA ARG A 296 -24.30 -8.33 0.61
C ARG A 296 -23.41 -7.24 1.23
N LEU A 297 -22.08 -7.35 1.03
CA LEU A 297 -21.11 -6.37 1.48
C LEU A 297 -21.05 -5.13 0.58
N MET A 298 -21.64 -5.19 -0.63
CA MET A 298 -21.74 -4.06 -1.55
C MET A 298 -22.88 -3.11 -1.13
N PRO A 299 -22.85 -1.82 -1.55
CA PRO A 299 -24.00 -0.92 -1.34
C PRO A 299 -25.30 -1.52 -1.88
N ARG A 300 -26.41 -1.23 -1.21
CA ARG A 300 -27.74 -1.76 -1.63
C ARG A 300 -28.14 -1.30 -3.03
N ARG A 301 -27.74 -0.07 -3.40
CA ARG A 301 -28.03 0.50 -4.72
C ARG A 301 -26.90 0.22 -5.68
N ARG A 302 -27.17 -0.49 -6.76
CA ARG A 302 -26.17 -0.79 -7.81
C ARG A 302 -25.52 0.48 -8.39
N LEU A 303 -26.26 1.59 -8.48
CA LEU A 303 -25.73 2.87 -8.96
C LEU A 303 -24.70 3.49 -8.01
N ALA A 304 -24.67 3.08 -6.74
CA ALA A 304 -23.65 3.47 -5.77
C ALA A 304 -22.43 2.54 -5.77
N TRP A 305 -22.43 1.44 -6.51
CA TRP A 305 -21.28 0.53 -6.57
C TRP A 305 -20.08 1.22 -7.18
N ALA A 306 -18.94 1.00 -6.56
CA ALA A 306 -17.65 1.55 -6.97
C ALA A 306 -16.57 0.46 -6.96
N ALA A 307 -15.40 0.78 -7.46
CA ALA A 307 -14.22 -0.07 -7.33
C ALA A 307 -13.86 -0.29 -5.86
N TRP A 308 -13.98 0.77 -5.04
CA TRP A 308 -13.78 0.75 -3.59
C TRP A 308 -15.08 1.15 -2.88
N ASN A 309 -15.61 0.25 -2.07
CA ASN A 309 -16.87 0.45 -1.37
C ASN A 309 -16.62 0.48 0.14
N TYR A 310 -16.60 1.68 0.70
CA TYR A 310 -16.43 1.91 2.12
C TYR A 310 -17.79 1.75 2.84
N ARG A 311 -17.81 0.91 3.87
CA ARG A 311 -18.98 0.75 4.73
C ARG A 311 -18.69 1.33 6.11
N MET A 312 -19.46 2.31 6.53
CA MET A 312 -19.30 2.90 7.85
C MET A 312 -19.66 1.89 8.94
N GLY A 313 -18.81 1.83 9.96
CA GLY A 313 -19.08 1.10 11.21
C GLY A 313 -19.64 2.02 12.29
N THR A 314 -20.12 1.42 13.38
CA THR A 314 -20.59 2.14 14.57
C THR A 314 -19.47 2.38 15.59
N ASP A 315 -18.37 1.64 15.49
CA ASP A 315 -17.20 1.73 16.38
C ASP A 315 -16.08 2.49 15.68
N GLU A 316 -15.78 3.68 16.19
CA GLU A 316 -14.67 4.54 15.65
C GLU A 316 -13.29 3.94 15.90
N SER A 317 -13.13 3.05 16.86
CA SER A 317 -11.86 2.37 17.15
C SER A 317 -11.61 1.16 16.24
N ALA A 318 -12.66 0.65 15.57
CA ALA A 318 -12.56 -0.48 14.69
C ALA A 318 -11.81 -0.14 13.39
N LEU A 319 -11.18 -1.15 12.82
CA LEU A 319 -10.56 -1.06 11.52
C LEU A 319 -11.61 -0.83 10.42
N VAL A 320 -11.19 -0.14 9.38
CA VAL A 320 -12.08 0.26 8.28
C VAL A 320 -12.47 -0.92 7.41
N PRO A 321 -13.77 -1.21 7.25
CA PRO A 321 -14.25 -2.18 6.28
C PRO A 321 -14.33 -1.54 4.88
N VAL A 322 -13.53 -2.07 3.95
CA VAL A 322 -13.57 -1.68 2.54
C VAL A 322 -13.74 -2.93 1.68
N THR A 323 -14.74 -2.93 0.80
CA THR A 323 -14.95 -3.98 -0.19
C THR A 323 -14.51 -3.51 -1.57
N TYR A 324 -13.51 -4.17 -2.12
CA TYR A 324 -13.00 -3.95 -3.48
C TYR A 324 -13.78 -4.81 -4.47
N ASP A 325 -14.28 -4.22 -5.54
CA ASP A 325 -14.89 -4.93 -6.68
C ASP A 325 -13.80 -5.30 -7.68
N MET A 326 -13.32 -6.52 -7.63
CA MET A 326 -12.19 -6.97 -8.44
C MET A 326 -12.55 -7.13 -9.91
N ASN A 327 -13.82 -7.43 -10.24
CA ASN A 327 -14.28 -7.44 -11.62
C ASN A 327 -14.18 -6.03 -12.24
N ALA A 328 -14.55 -5.00 -11.48
CA ALA A 328 -14.42 -3.61 -11.94
C ALA A 328 -12.95 -3.16 -12.03
N LEU A 329 -12.12 -3.51 -11.03
CA LEU A 329 -10.72 -3.10 -10.97
C LEU A 329 -9.85 -3.80 -12.00
N GLN A 330 -9.94 -5.13 -12.11
CA GLN A 330 -9.08 -5.91 -12.99
C GLN A 330 -9.70 -6.22 -14.35
N GLY A 331 -10.96 -5.78 -14.62
CA GLY A 331 -11.66 -6.10 -15.85
C GLY A 331 -11.97 -7.60 -15.99
N ILE A 332 -12.25 -8.27 -14.87
CA ILE A 332 -12.52 -9.72 -14.86
C ILE A 332 -13.94 -9.97 -15.38
N ASP A 333 -14.03 -10.67 -16.51
CA ASP A 333 -15.29 -11.16 -17.05
C ASP A 333 -15.57 -12.59 -16.54
N ALA A 334 -16.31 -12.67 -15.43
CA ALA A 334 -16.65 -13.92 -14.76
C ALA A 334 -18.17 -13.96 -14.46
N PRO A 335 -18.77 -15.17 -14.36
CA PRO A 335 -20.19 -15.31 -14.03
C PRO A 335 -20.55 -14.83 -12.62
N GLU A 336 -19.59 -14.80 -11.70
CA GLU A 336 -19.73 -14.23 -10.36
C GLU A 336 -18.82 -13.01 -10.16
N ARG A 337 -19.15 -12.15 -9.19
CA ARG A 337 -18.26 -11.07 -8.78
C ARG A 337 -17.29 -11.56 -7.71
N PHE A 338 -16.03 -11.31 -7.95
CA PHE A 338 -14.97 -11.46 -6.96
C PHE A 338 -14.82 -10.16 -6.17
N LEU A 339 -14.94 -10.28 -4.88
CA LEU A 339 -14.82 -9.16 -3.94
C LEU A 339 -13.66 -9.46 -2.98
N VAL A 340 -12.90 -8.42 -2.65
CA VAL A 340 -11.93 -8.48 -1.56
C VAL A 340 -12.38 -7.50 -0.49
N THR A 341 -12.75 -8.01 0.69
CA THR A 341 -13.14 -7.15 1.81
C THR A 341 -12.04 -7.14 2.86
N LEU A 342 -11.54 -5.94 3.16
CA LEU A 342 -10.68 -5.70 4.32
C LEU A 342 -11.55 -5.52 5.57
N ASN A 343 -11.14 -6.15 6.66
CA ASN A 343 -11.70 -5.96 8.00
C ASN A 343 -13.23 -5.96 8.02
N PRO A 344 -13.89 -7.01 7.54
CA PRO A 344 -15.35 -7.03 7.45
C PRO A 344 -15.97 -6.84 8.83
N ASN A 345 -16.88 -5.88 8.97
CA ASN A 345 -17.68 -5.63 10.17
C ASN A 345 -19.01 -6.39 10.16
N GLU A 346 -19.29 -7.13 9.11
CA GLU A 346 -20.42 -8.04 8.98
C GLU A 346 -19.94 -9.43 8.54
N PRO A 347 -20.61 -10.49 8.96
CA PRO A 347 -20.21 -11.85 8.60
C PRO A 347 -20.43 -12.12 7.10
N ILE A 348 -19.38 -12.60 6.45
CA ILE A 348 -19.44 -13.13 5.09
C ILE A 348 -19.96 -14.57 5.15
N ALA A 349 -20.89 -14.94 4.29
CA ALA A 349 -21.42 -16.30 4.22
C ALA A 349 -20.27 -17.30 3.98
N SER A 350 -20.16 -18.32 4.81
CA SER A 350 -19.05 -19.28 4.80
C SER A 350 -18.84 -19.95 3.44
N GLY A 351 -19.93 -20.33 2.76
CA GLY A 351 -19.89 -20.91 1.42
C GLY A 351 -19.52 -19.93 0.28
N ARG A 352 -19.36 -18.65 0.59
CA ARG A 352 -18.92 -17.61 -0.36
C ARG A 352 -17.49 -17.16 -0.16
N ILE A 353 -16.80 -17.65 0.88
CA ILE A 353 -15.41 -17.31 1.16
C ILE A 353 -14.50 -18.20 0.33
N LEU A 354 -13.62 -17.58 -0.46
CA LEU A 354 -12.63 -18.24 -1.30
C LEU A 354 -11.25 -18.30 -0.62
N ARG A 355 -10.85 -17.21 0.04
CA ARG A 355 -9.55 -17.14 0.72
C ARG A 355 -9.58 -16.13 1.86
N ARG A 356 -8.88 -16.43 2.97
CA ARG A 356 -8.57 -15.49 4.06
C ARG A 356 -7.08 -15.22 4.07
N ILE A 357 -6.70 -13.96 4.20
CA ILE A 357 -5.30 -13.51 4.16
C ILE A 357 -5.12 -12.47 5.27
N SER A 358 -3.98 -12.52 5.95
CA SER A 358 -3.62 -11.51 6.95
C SER A 358 -2.51 -10.63 6.40
N TYR A 359 -2.77 -9.33 6.29
CA TYR A 359 -1.80 -8.32 5.94
C TYR A 359 -1.46 -7.43 7.14
N GLN A 360 -0.34 -6.74 7.06
CA GLN A 360 0.04 -5.71 8.02
C GLN A 360 0.34 -4.42 7.28
N HIS A 361 -0.34 -3.34 7.67
CA HIS A 361 -0.16 -2.03 7.07
C HIS A 361 0.51 -1.07 8.06
N PRO A 362 1.44 -0.20 7.60
CA PRO A 362 2.09 0.77 8.45
C PRO A 362 1.08 1.81 8.95
N HIS A 363 1.23 2.19 10.22
CA HIS A 363 0.44 3.24 10.84
C HIS A 363 1.24 4.55 10.80
N TYR A 364 0.69 5.59 10.15
CA TYR A 364 1.34 6.86 9.94
C TYR A 364 1.01 7.85 11.05
N THR A 365 1.90 7.93 12.03
CA THR A 365 1.90 8.94 13.09
C THR A 365 2.90 10.05 12.77
N SER A 366 2.84 11.17 13.51
CA SER A 366 3.88 12.22 13.42
C SER A 366 5.28 11.66 13.70
N GLN A 367 5.38 10.66 14.61
CA GLN A 367 6.65 9.96 14.88
C GLN A 367 7.13 9.15 13.68
N ALA A 368 6.25 8.41 13.02
CA ALA A 368 6.60 7.64 11.81
C ALA A 368 7.08 8.57 10.68
N VAL A 369 6.37 9.68 10.44
CA VAL A 369 6.74 10.68 9.43
C VAL A 369 8.07 11.37 9.78
N ALA A 370 8.36 11.63 11.05
CA ALA A 370 9.65 12.13 11.48
C ALA A 370 10.78 11.10 11.28
N ALA A 371 10.52 9.82 11.59
CA ALA A 371 11.46 8.73 11.40
C ALA A 371 11.85 8.53 9.92
N GLN A 372 10.92 8.70 8.98
CA GLN A 372 11.21 8.62 7.54
C GLN A 372 12.33 9.58 7.09
N LYS A 373 12.40 10.78 7.67
CA LYS A 373 13.43 11.79 7.34
C LYS A 373 14.83 11.41 7.83
N ARG A 374 14.90 10.47 8.77
CA ARG A 374 16.14 10.02 9.43
C ARG A 374 16.73 8.74 8.82
N TRP A 375 16.22 8.30 7.67
CA TRP A 375 16.69 7.12 6.96
C TRP A 375 18.21 7.08 6.78
N HIS A 376 18.82 8.23 6.47
CA HIS A 376 20.26 8.37 6.24
C HIS A 376 21.13 8.13 7.50
N GLU A 377 20.56 8.21 8.70
CA GLU A 377 21.29 7.99 9.96
C GLU A 377 21.62 6.52 10.19
N ILE A 378 20.84 5.61 9.60
CA ILE A 378 20.95 4.17 9.84
C ILE A 378 21.33 3.37 8.59
N ASN A 379 21.13 3.93 7.41
CA ASN A 379 21.37 3.19 6.17
C ASN A 379 22.87 3.15 5.82
N GLY A 380 23.41 1.93 5.64
CA GLY A 380 24.83 1.70 5.38
C GLY A 380 25.68 1.59 6.66
N VAL A 381 25.11 1.91 7.83
CA VAL A 381 25.79 1.75 9.13
C VAL A 381 25.91 0.28 9.47
N ASN A 382 27.07 -0.15 9.97
CA ASN A 382 27.36 -1.55 10.32
C ASN A 382 26.96 -2.54 9.20
N ARG A 383 27.24 -2.18 7.93
CA ARG A 383 26.95 -3.05 6.75
C ARG A 383 25.47 -3.39 6.56
N THR A 384 24.55 -2.61 7.16
CA THR A 384 23.12 -2.86 7.19
C THR A 384 22.38 -1.79 6.42
N TYR A 385 21.45 -2.20 5.55
CA TYR A 385 20.64 -1.34 4.72
C TYR A 385 19.16 -1.66 4.94
N TYR A 386 18.30 -0.63 4.88
CA TYR A 386 16.88 -0.74 5.15
C TYR A 386 16.08 -0.22 3.97
N CYS A 387 15.20 -1.04 3.43
CA CYS A 387 14.22 -0.64 2.44
C CYS A 387 12.82 -1.17 2.80
N GLY A 388 11.80 -0.52 2.26
CA GLY A 388 10.40 -0.86 2.52
C GLY A 388 9.50 0.30 2.13
N ALA A 389 8.23 0.04 1.85
CA ALA A 389 7.26 1.06 1.49
C ALA A 389 7.00 2.06 2.64
N TYR A 390 7.28 1.68 3.87
CA TYR A 390 7.11 2.53 5.06
C TYR A 390 8.05 3.75 5.11
N TRP A 391 9.08 3.79 4.26
CA TRP A 391 9.92 4.97 4.07
C TRP A 391 9.26 6.08 3.22
N GLY A 392 8.06 5.83 2.71
CA GLY A 392 7.18 6.75 2.01
C GLY A 392 5.75 6.58 2.49
N TYR A 393 4.78 6.68 1.59
CA TYR A 393 3.35 6.60 1.89
C TYR A 393 2.81 5.17 2.07
N GLY A 394 3.62 4.14 1.92
CA GLY A 394 3.25 2.74 2.09
C GLY A 394 2.84 2.02 0.81
N PHE A 395 3.08 2.61 -0.34
CA PHE A 395 2.68 2.06 -1.64
C PHE A 395 3.85 1.40 -2.39
N HIS A 396 3.54 0.67 -3.46
CA HIS A 396 4.55 -0.06 -4.24
C HIS A 396 5.66 0.86 -4.78
N GLU A 397 5.33 2.06 -5.24
CA GLU A 397 6.35 3.03 -5.68
C GLU A 397 7.33 3.36 -4.56
N ASP A 398 6.83 3.59 -3.35
CA ASP A 398 7.70 3.88 -2.19
C ASP A 398 8.64 2.71 -1.90
N GLY A 399 8.12 1.49 -2.05
CA GLY A 399 8.92 0.27 -1.95
C GLY A 399 10.03 0.21 -2.99
N VAL A 400 9.72 0.52 -4.25
CA VAL A 400 10.70 0.58 -5.35
C VAL A 400 11.73 1.68 -5.10
N VAL A 401 11.29 2.89 -4.77
CA VAL A 401 12.17 4.04 -4.49
C VAL A 401 13.14 3.71 -3.36
N SER A 402 12.66 3.12 -2.26
CA SER A 402 13.53 2.77 -1.14
C SER A 402 14.55 1.68 -1.51
N ALA A 403 14.16 0.71 -2.33
CA ALA A 403 15.05 -0.32 -2.85
C ALA A 403 16.15 0.27 -3.76
N LEU A 404 15.78 1.19 -4.66
CA LEU A 404 16.73 1.84 -5.53
C LEU A 404 17.73 2.71 -4.77
N ARG A 405 17.32 3.36 -3.67
CA ARG A 405 18.23 4.09 -2.77
C ARG A 405 19.26 3.14 -2.15
N VAL A 406 18.84 1.97 -1.70
CA VAL A 406 19.75 0.95 -1.16
C VAL A 406 20.68 0.42 -2.24
N ALA A 407 20.14 0.08 -3.41
CA ALA A 407 20.94 -0.39 -4.54
C ALA A 407 22.03 0.64 -4.93
N LYS A 408 21.67 1.91 -5.03
CA LYS A 408 22.61 3.01 -5.30
C LYS A 408 23.72 3.11 -4.25
N ALA A 409 23.37 3.00 -2.97
CA ALA A 409 24.34 3.03 -1.87
C ALA A 409 25.32 1.84 -1.92
N LEU A 410 24.95 0.75 -2.57
CA LEU A 410 25.77 -0.45 -2.81
C LEU A 410 26.41 -0.47 -4.22
N GLY A 411 26.36 0.66 -4.95
CA GLY A 411 26.98 0.80 -6.26
C GLY A 411 26.20 0.24 -7.46
N ALA A 412 24.88 -0.05 -7.28
CA ALA A 412 24.01 -0.59 -8.31
C ALA A 412 23.00 0.46 -8.80
N GLU A 413 23.24 1.08 -9.94
CA GLU A 413 22.36 2.11 -10.55
C GLU A 413 21.74 1.64 -11.89
N ILE A 414 20.94 0.58 -11.89
CA ILE A 414 20.48 -0.05 -13.14
C ILE A 414 19.25 0.62 -13.75
N LEU A 415 18.27 1.05 -12.95
CA LEU A 415 17.06 1.69 -13.48
C LEU A 415 17.25 3.17 -13.85
N THR A 416 18.33 3.81 -13.39
CA THR A 416 18.64 5.21 -13.69
C THR A 416 19.42 5.37 -15.00
N GLN A 417 20.07 4.32 -15.50
CA GLN A 417 20.72 4.36 -16.80
C GLN A 417 19.67 4.16 -17.89
N SER A 418 19.50 5.16 -18.76
CA SER A 418 18.82 5.04 -20.02
C SER A 418 19.53 3.95 -20.83
N THR A 419 19.13 2.70 -20.69
CA THR A 419 19.47 1.68 -21.67
C THR A 419 18.82 2.15 -22.97
N ARG A 420 19.58 2.79 -23.85
CA ARG A 420 19.31 2.84 -25.29
C ARG A 420 19.19 1.37 -25.70
N VAL A 421 17.98 0.87 -25.73
CA VAL A 421 17.67 -0.36 -26.44
C VAL A 421 18.01 -0.02 -27.89
N ALA A 422 19.11 -0.59 -28.39
CA ALA A 422 19.39 -0.60 -29.81
C ALA A 422 18.14 -1.19 -30.50
N ARG A 423 17.56 -0.40 -31.40
CA ARG A 423 16.47 -0.78 -32.26
C ARG A 423 16.95 -1.88 -33.23
#